data_6a03fcb068f77bd3e33679599de6b0ac
#
_entry.id   6a03fcb068f77bd3e33679599de6b0ac
#
_cell.length_a   1.000
_cell.length_b   1.000
_cell.length_c   1.000
_cell.angle_alpha   90.00
_cell.angle_beta   90.00
_cell.angle_gamma   90.00
#
_symmetry.space_group_name_H-M   'P 1'
#
loop_
_entity.id
_entity.type
_entity.pdbx_description
1 polymer ?
#
loop_
_entity_poly.entity_id
_entity_poly.type
_entity_poly.pdbx_seq_one_letter_code
_entity_poly.pdbx_strand_id
1 'polypeptide(L)'
;MYAYNEIYLSDAMNCLADMMEYGINVCGIEPEELFDMFIGLGYADAFGSGNLKYISGSSGTALAQKIISEGKLQTHPNKEEIYLDAYWCGWILAYYQWRTAIPFRDIIKHINFKYLHKAYPALHTASEEKSVETFNDIIRKEERTSHIQEARINFGYSQSELASAAGINKRTLQEYESKRRDINKASASVLLKLARALSCNIEDIMEFELG
;
A
#
# COMPACT_ATOMS: atom_id res chain seq x y z
N MET A 1 9.59 15.98 -7.18
CA MET A 1 10.62 16.49 -6.22
C MET A 1 11.09 15.26 -5.46
N TYR A 2 12.40 15.09 -5.23
CA TYR A 2 12.90 13.95 -4.45
C TYR A 2 12.75 14.23 -2.95
N ALA A 3 12.58 13.19 -2.13
CA ALA A 3 12.37 13.34 -0.69
C ALA A 3 13.60 13.93 0.04
N TYR A 4 14.80 13.56 -0.38
CA TYR A 4 16.07 14.03 0.15
C TYR A 4 17.19 13.96 -0.90
N ASN A 5 18.40 14.38 -0.54
CA ASN A 5 19.54 14.43 -1.47
C ASN A 5 19.91 13.02 -1.95
N GLU A 6 20.08 12.86 -3.27
CA GLU A 6 20.42 11.61 -3.96
C GLU A 6 21.70 10.94 -3.46
N ILE A 7 22.65 11.72 -2.94
CA ILE A 7 23.91 11.20 -2.35
C ILE A 7 23.66 10.15 -1.25
N TYR A 8 22.53 10.20 -0.57
CA TYR A 8 22.15 9.25 0.48
C TYR A 8 21.22 8.12 0.00
N LEU A 9 20.84 8.12 -1.28
CA LEU A 9 19.86 7.16 -1.79
C LEU A 9 20.30 5.71 -1.62
N SER A 10 21.54 5.41 -2.03
CA SER A 10 22.06 4.04 -1.95
C SER A 10 22.11 3.54 -0.50
N ASP A 11 22.52 4.40 0.44
CA ASP A 11 22.55 4.04 1.85
C ASP A 11 21.16 3.78 2.41
N ALA A 12 20.20 4.64 2.05
CA ALA A 12 18.82 4.49 2.47
C ALA A 12 18.18 3.20 1.90
N MET A 13 18.39 2.91 0.63
CA MET A 13 17.90 1.68 -0.01
C MET A 13 18.47 0.44 0.67
N ASN A 14 19.80 0.40 0.91
CA ASN A 14 20.43 -0.70 1.65
C ASN A 14 19.90 -0.80 3.08
N CYS A 15 19.79 0.32 3.79
CA CYS A 15 19.31 0.33 5.17
C CYS A 15 17.89 -0.26 5.29
N LEU A 16 16.95 0.15 4.42
CA LEU A 16 15.58 -0.37 4.47
C LEU A 16 15.52 -1.83 4.02
N ALA A 17 16.33 -2.21 3.02
CA ALA A 17 16.44 -3.58 2.55
C ALA A 17 16.97 -4.52 3.65
N ASP A 18 18.06 -4.15 4.32
CA ASP A 18 18.64 -4.91 5.43
C ASP A 18 17.69 -4.99 6.63
N MET A 19 16.92 -3.92 6.90
CA MET A 19 15.92 -3.90 7.96
C MET A 19 14.84 -4.97 7.69
N MET A 20 14.32 -5.00 6.47
CA MET A 20 13.30 -5.97 6.06
C MET A 20 13.86 -7.40 6.09
N GLU A 21 15.03 -7.61 5.46
CA GLU A 21 15.67 -8.92 5.42
C GLU A 21 15.94 -9.49 6.82
N TYR A 22 16.51 -8.69 7.70
CA TYR A 22 16.83 -9.13 9.06
C TYR A 22 15.56 -9.38 9.89
N GLY A 23 14.59 -8.47 9.86
CA GLY A 23 13.37 -8.60 10.66
C GLY A 23 12.50 -9.77 10.22
N ILE A 24 12.42 -10.00 8.91
CA ILE A 24 11.58 -11.07 8.33
C ILE A 24 12.31 -12.43 8.39
N ASN A 25 13.46 -12.55 7.75
CA ASN A 25 14.10 -13.85 7.55
C ASN A 25 14.97 -14.30 8.75
N VAL A 26 15.51 -13.36 9.53
CA VAL A 26 16.32 -13.72 10.72
C VAL A 26 15.48 -13.75 11.99
N CYS A 27 14.60 -12.75 12.18
CA CYS A 27 13.77 -12.65 13.37
C CYS A 27 12.41 -13.36 13.22
N GLY A 28 12.00 -13.73 12.01
CA GLY A 28 10.76 -14.47 11.73
C GLY A 28 9.48 -13.65 11.94
N ILE A 29 9.56 -12.34 11.73
CA ILE A 29 8.42 -11.42 11.86
C ILE A 29 7.72 -11.31 10.50
N GLU A 30 6.39 -11.24 10.49
CA GLU A 30 5.62 -11.01 9.26
C GLU A 30 5.95 -9.65 8.65
N PRO A 31 6.06 -9.54 7.31
CA PRO A 31 6.41 -8.29 6.62
C PRO A 31 5.51 -7.12 7.01
N GLU A 32 4.21 -7.34 7.05
CA GLU A 32 3.21 -6.33 7.42
C GLU A 32 3.42 -5.86 8.86
N GLU A 33 3.59 -6.78 9.81
CA GLU A 33 3.76 -6.47 11.23
C GLU A 33 5.02 -5.62 11.48
N LEU A 34 6.15 -6.00 10.86
CA LEU A 34 7.40 -5.25 10.95
C LEU A 34 7.25 -3.84 10.41
N PHE A 35 6.62 -3.72 9.22
CA PHE A 35 6.51 -2.44 8.54
C PHE A 35 5.48 -1.52 9.21
N ASP A 36 4.37 -2.07 9.69
CA ASP A 36 3.39 -1.32 10.47
C ASP A 36 4.01 -0.74 11.75
N MET A 37 4.90 -1.50 12.39
CA MET A 37 5.63 -1.01 13.55
C MET A 37 6.67 0.06 13.18
N PHE A 38 7.36 -0.08 12.04
CA PHE A 38 8.25 0.94 11.48
C PHE A 38 7.50 2.27 11.27
N ILE A 39 6.27 2.22 10.77
CA ILE A 39 5.38 3.38 10.60
C ILE A 39 4.88 3.88 11.96
N GLY A 40 4.34 3.00 12.80
CA GLY A 40 3.68 3.35 14.05
C GLY A 40 4.60 3.99 15.09
N LEU A 41 5.89 3.60 15.11
CA LEU A 41 6.91 4.20 15.96
C LEU A 41 7.51 5.51 15.40
N GLY A 42 7.07 5.96 14.22
CA GLY A 42 7.52 7.20 13.60
C GLY A 42 8.88 7.11 12.89
N TYR A 43 9.48 5.91 12.82
CA TYR A 43 10.73 5.70 12.09
C TYR A 43 10.57 5.93 10.59
N ALA A 44 9.44 5.54 10.02
CA ALA A 44 9.11 5.73 8.62
C ALA A 44 9.09 7.23 8.22
N ASP A 45 8.53 8.09 9.06
CA ASP A 45 8.48 9.53 8.80
C ASP A 45 9.89 10.15 8.90
N ALA A 46 10.66 9.76 9.91
CA ALA A 46 12.05 10.21 10.06
C ALA A 46 12.93 9.75 8.89
N PHE A 47 12.79 8.50 8.48
CA PHE A 47 13.49 7.92 7.32
C PHE A 47 13.08 8.64 6.03
N GLY A 48 11.79 8.75 5.76
CA GLY A 48 11.25 9.35 4.55
C GLY A 48 11.55 10.85 4.41
N SER A 49 11.76 11.55 5.52
CA SER A 49 12.22 12.96 5.51
C SER A 49 13.73 13.11 5.33
N GLY A 50 14.48 12.03 5.19
CA GLY A 50 15.92 12.06 4.98
C GLY A 50 16.73 12.31 6.26
N ASN A 51 16.22 11.90 7.42
CA ASN A 51 16.98 11.99 8.66
C ASN A 51 18.21 11.08 8.60
N LEU A 52 19.41 11.70 8.55
CA LEU A 52 20.70 11.02 8.36
C LEU A 52 20.96 9.90 9.37
N LYS A 53 20.44 10.01 10.58
CA LYS A 53 20.58 8.96 11.59
C LYS A 53 20.01 7.62 11.12
N TYR A 54 18.95 7.63 10.31
CA TYR A 54 18.23 6.42 9.89
C TYR A 54 18.55 6.02 8.44
N ILE A 55 18.88 6.98 7.56
CA ILE A 55 19.14 6.64 6.16
C ILE A 55 20.60 6.28 5.88
N SER A 56 21.56 6.77 6.69
CA SER A 56 23.00 6.48 6.49
C SER A 56 23.81 6.34 7.79
N GLY A 57 23.26 6.78 8.91
CA GLY A 57 23.96 6.76 10.21
C GLY A 57 23.70 5.50 11.05
N SER A 58 22.86 4.57 10.59
CA SER A 58 22.54 3.30 11.26
C SER A 58 22.46 2.18 10.23
N SER A 59 22.85 0.95 10.63
CA SER A 59 22.59 -0.21 9.77
C SER A 59 21.09 -0.58 9.79
N GLY A 60 20.61 -1.17 8.71
CA GLY A 60 19.23 -1.69 8.65
C GLY A 60 18.95 -2.72 9.74
N THR A 61 19.93 -3.59 10.05
CA THR A 61 19.84 -4.54 11.16
C THR A 61 19.64 -3.85 12.52
N ALA A 62 20.38 -2.77 12.79
CA ALA A 62 20.23 -2.02 14.03
C ALA A 62 18.87 -1.31 14.10
N LEU A 63 18.39 -0.81 12.97
CA LEU A 63 17.04 -0.23 12.87
C LEU A 63 15.97 -1.29 13.15
N ALA A 64 16.06 -2.48 12.55
CA ALA A 64 15.15 -3.59 12.81
C ALA A 64 15.13 -3.98 14.29
N GLN A 65 16.31 -4.19 14.91
CA GLN A 65 16.41 -4.53 16.34
C GLN A 65 15.75 -3.48 17.23
N LYS A 66 15.88 -2.22 16.88
CA LYS A 66 15.25 -1.13 17.61
C LYS A 66 13.73 -1.15 17.50
N ILE A 67 13.21 -1.33 16.29
CA ILE A 67 11.77 -1.47 16.03
C ILE A 67 11.20 -2.66 16.79
N ILE A 68 11.86 -3.81 16.72
CA ILE A 68 11.45 -5.04 17.41
C ILE A 68 11.40 -4.82 18.93
N SER A 69 12.43 -4.22 19.49
CA SER A 69 12.54 -3.97 20.92
C SER A 69 11.48 -2.97 21.41
N GLU A 70 11.34 -1.83 20.74
CA GLU A 70 10.39 -0.78 21.13
C GLU A 70 8.93 -1.19 20.86
N GLY A 71 8.69 -1.88 19.74
CA GLY A 71 7.38 -2.43 19.38
C GLY A 71 7.00 -3.69 20.15
N LYS A 72 7.93 -4.28 20.91
CA LYS A 72 7.75 -5.55 21.63
C LYS A 72 7.27 -6.68 20.72
N LEU A 73 7.78 -6.72 19.49
CA LEU A 73 7.41 -7.73 18.50
C LEU A 73 7.92 -9.10 18.94
N GLN A 74 7.11 -10.13 18.73
CA GLN A 74 7.51 -11.50 18.99
C GLN A 74 8.38 -12.03 17.86
N THR A 75 9.54 -12.59 18.19
CA THR A 75 10.45 -13.15 17.20
C THR A 75 10.32 -14.67 17.10
N HIS A 76 10.40 -15.18 15.88
CA HIS A 76 10.32 -16.61 15.57
C HIS A 76 11.52 -17.03 14.69
N PRO A 77 12.76 -17.01 15.23
CA PRO A 77 13.99 -17.13 14.44
C PRO A 77 14.18 -18.49 13.73
N ASN A 78 13.36 -19.48 14.02
CA ASN A 78 13.41 -20.80 13.40
C ASN A 78 12.21 -21.04 12.45
N LYS A 79 11.59 -19.98 11.94
CA LYS A 79 10.53 -20.11 10.97
C LYS A 79 11.09 -20.73 9.68
N GLU A 80 10.45 -21.79 9.19
CA GLU A 80 10.88 -22.50 7.97
C GLU A 80 10.63 -21.68 6.70
N GLU A 81 9.71 -20.73 6.75
CA GLU A 81 9.34 -19.88 5.62
C GLU A 81 10.37 -18.77 5.43
N ILE A 82 10.98 -18.76 4.24
CA ILE A 82 11.94 -17.74 3.82
C ILE A 82 11.30 -16.87 2.74
N TYR A 83 11.26 -15.58 2.98
CA TYR A 83 10.79 -14.59 2.01
C TYR A 83 11.96 -14.12 1.15
N LEU A 84 12.11 -14.71 -0.03
CA LEU A 84 13.19 -14.40 -0.98
C LEU A 84 13.17 -12.95 -1.48
N ASP A 85 12.05 -12.28 -1.36
CA ASP A 85 11.80 -10.91 -1.78
C ASP A 85 11.94 -9.87 -0.65
N ALA A 86 12.21 -10.30 0.59
CA ALA A 86 12.27 -9.40 1.74
C ALA A 86 13.26 -8.24 1.54
N TYR A 87 14.48 -8.53 1.10
CA TYR A 87 15.48 -7.51 0.79
C TYR A 87 15.01 -6.56 -0.31
N TRP A 88 14.49 -7.12 -1.42
CA TRP A 88 14.01 -6.33 -2.55
C TRP A 88 12.83 -5.44 -2.17
N CYS A 89 11.91 -5.92 -1.33
CA CYS A 89 10.79 -5.11 -0.86
C CYS A 89 11.27 -3.84 -0.15
N GLY A 90 12.24 -3.95 0.76
CA GLY A 90 12.85 -2.79 1.41
C GLY A 90 13.56 -1.87 0.43
N TRP A 91 14.37 -2.45 -0.47
CA TRP A 91 15.11 -1.74 -1.51
C TRP A 91 14.18 -0.88 -2.37
N ILE A 92 13.14 -1.48 -2.94
CA ILE A 92 12.26 -0.80 -3.90
C ILE A 92 11.31 0.19 -3.21
N LEU A 93 10.85 -0.08 -1.99
CA LEU A 93 10.05 0.85 -1.22
C LEU A 93 10.83 2.11 -0.85
N ALA A 94 12.12 1.98 -0.49
CA ALA A 94 12.99 3.13 -0.22
C ALA A 94 13.19 3.98 -1.47
N TYR A 95 13.46 3.34 -2.62
CA TYR A 95 13.59 4.04 -3.90
C TYR A 95 12.30 4.76 -4.29
N TYR A 96 11.16 4.08 -4.20
CA TYR A 96 9.86 4.64 -4.55
C TYR A 96 9.51 5.85 -3.66
N GLN A 97 9.71 5.72 -2.36
CA GLN A 97 9.49 6.81 -1.41
C GLN A 97 10.39 8.02 -1.72
N TRP A 98 11.69 7.81 -1.92
CA TRP A 98 12.61 8.87 -2.29
C TRP A 98 12.20 9.56 -3.60
N ARG A 99 11.81 8.78 -4.61
CA ARG A 99 11.47 9.27 -5.96
C ARG A 99 10.19 10.08 -5.98
N THR A 100 9.22 9.74 -5.14
CA THR A 100 7.87 10.33 -5.13
C THR A 100 7.64 11.29 -3.98
N ALA A 101 8.43 11.21 -2.91
CA ALA A 101 8.23 11.85 -1.62
C ALA A 101 6.88 11.54 -0.95
N ILE A 102 6.19 10.48 -1.38
CA ILE A 102 4.96 10.00 -0.75
C ILE A 102 5.33 9.32 0.58
N PRO A 103 4.64 9.59 1.70
CA PRO A 103 4.88 8.91 2.96
C PRO A 103 4.67 7.40 2.85
N PHE A 104 5.49 6.59 3.54
CA PHE A 104 5.38 5.12 3.52
C PHE A 104 3.99 4.62 3.90
N ARG A 105 3.33 5.28 4.87
CA ARG A 105 1.95 4.96 5.28
C ARG A 105 0.93 5.04 4.14
N ASP A 106 1.16 5.93 3.15
CA ASP A 106 0.28 6.09 2.01
C ASP A 106 0.69 5.17 0.86
N ILE A 107 1.98 4.91 0.70
CA ILE A 107 2.48 3.92 -0.28
C ILE A 107 1.90 2.54 0.00
N ILE A 108 1.97 2.07 1.27
CA ILE A 108 1.60 0.69 1.62
C ILE A 108 0.09 0.42 1.51
N LYS A 109 -0.75 1.46 1.52
CA LYS A 109 -2.20 1.32 1.25
C LYS A 109 -2.48 0.73 -0.13
N HIS A 110 -1.65 1.06 -1.11
CA HIS A 110 -1.79 0.67 -2.50
C HIS A 110 -0.79 -0.42 -2.92
N ILE A 111 0.44 -0.32 -2.42
CA ILE A 111 1.57 -1.21 -2.74
C ILE A 111 1.89 -2.03 -1.47
N ASN A 112 0.99 -2.94 -1.10
CA ASN A 112 1.16 -3.80 0.07
C ASN A 112 2.12 -4.97 -0.20
N PHE A 113 2.55 -5.69 0.86
CA PHE A 113 3.52 -6.79 0.73
C PHE A 113 3.00 -7.96 -0.10
N LYS A 114 1.71 -8.26 -0.04
CA LYS A 114 1.08 -9.27 -0.92
C LYS A 114 1.25 -8.92 -2.40
N TYR A 115 1.12 -7.62 -2.73
CA TYR A 115 1.36 -7.17 -4.09
C TYR A 115 2.86 -7.23 -4.44
N LEU A 116 3.74 -6.75 -3.55
CA LEU A 116 5.20 -6.77 -3.76
C LEU A 116 5.70 -8.20 -3.98
N HIS A 117 5.27 -9.15 -3.16
CA HIS A 117 5.59 -10.57 -3.32
C HIS A 117 5.19 -11.10 -4.71
N LYS A 118 3.97 -10.78 -5.15
CA LYS A 118 3.47 -11.18 -6.48
C LYS A 118 4.24 -10.50 -7.62
N ALA A 119 4.68 -9.28 -7.44
CA ALA A 119 5.39 -8.49 -8.44
C ALA A 119 6.89 -8.82 -8.52
N TYR A 120 7.48 -9.36 -7.45
CA TYR A 120 8.90 -9.66 -7.32
C TYR A 120 9.47 -10.43 -8.52
N PRO A 121 8.91 -11.56 -8.99
CA PRO A 121 9.47 -12.32 -10.09
C PRO A 121 9.65 -11.52 -11.38
N ALA A 122 8.81 -10.51 -11.60
CA ALA A 122 8.84 -9.67 -12.80
C ALA A 122 9.65 -8.38 -12.62
N LEU A 123 9.67 -7.81 -11.41
CA LEU A 123 10.25 -6.49 -11.17
C LEU A 123 11.65 -6.51 -10.56
N HIS A 124 12.07 -7.60 -9.89
CA HIS A 124 13.39 -7.64 -9.23
C HIS A 124 14.58 -7.55 -10.20
N THR A 125 14.38 -7.91 -11.47
CA THR A 125 15.40 -7.78 -12.53
C THR A 125 15.20 -6.55 -13.42
N ALA A 126 14.12 -5.80 -13.20
CA ALA A 126 13.86 -4.56 -13.93
C ALA A 126 14.59 -3.38 -13.27
N SER A 127 14.62 -2.24 -13.96
CA SER A 127 15.12 -1.00 -13.33
C SER A 127 14.15 -0.50 -12.27
N GLU A 128 14.67 0.26 -11.31
CA GLU A 128 13.87 0.91 -10.28
C GLU A 128 12.83 1.85 -10.90
N GLU A 129 13.20 2.56 -11.98
CA GLU A 129 12.27 3.42 -12.73
C GLU A 129 11.07 2.65 -13.27
N LYS A 130 11.30 1.42 -13.76
CA LYS A 130 10.20 0.57 -14.24
C LYS A 130 9.25 0.18 -13.13
N SER A 131 9.77 -0.08 -11.96
CA SER A 131 8.97 -0.34 -10.76
C SER A 131 8.15 0.90 -10.36
N VAL A 132 8.76 2.11 -10.41
CA VAL A 132 8.06 3.37 -10.14
C VAL A 132 6.91 3.60 -11.13
N GLU A 133 7.13 3.39 -12.43
CA GLU A 133 6.06 3.49 -13.43
C GLU A 133 4.91 2.54 -13.11
N THR A 134 5.26 1.27 -12.82
CA THR A 134 4.27 0.22 -12.52
C THR A 134 3.44 0.58 -11.27
N PHE A 135 4.10 1.03 -10.21
CA PHE A 135 3.42 1.42 -8.96
C PHE A 135 2.52 2.65 -9.15
N ASN A 136 3.01 3.66 -9.88
CA ASN A 136 2.20 4.83 -10.23
C ASN A 136 0.95 4.47 -11.04
N ASP A 137 1.05 3.49 -11.95
CA ASP A 137 -0.09 3.06 -12.74
C ASP A 137 -1.14 2.34 -11.89
N ILE A 138 -0.71 1.58 -10.87
CA ILE A 138 -1.62 0.93 -9.91
C ILE A 138 -2.34 1.98 -9.10
N ILE A 139 -1.61 2.89 -8.45
CA ILE A 139 -2.20 3.96 -7.64
C ILE A 139 -3.20 4.77 -8.47
N ARG A 140 -2.82 5.20 -9.68
CA ARG A 140 -3.72 5.92 -10.57
C ARG A 140 -4.96 5.12 -10.94
N LYS A 141 -4.85 3.82 -11.13
CA LYS A 141 -5.97 2.94 -11.44
C LYS A 141 -6.91 2.83 -10.24
N GLU A 142 -6.38 2.62 -9.05
CA GLU A 142 -7.15 2.55 -7.81
C GLU A 142 -7.82 3.89 -7.48
N GLU A 143 -7.10 5.01 -7.58
CA GLU A 143 -7.67 6.35 -7.40
C GLU A 143 -8.84 6.65 -8.37
N ARG A 144 -8.80 6.10 -9.58
CA ARG A 144 -9.87 6.25 -10.57
C ARG A 144 -11.03 5.29 -10.35
N THR A 145 -10.77 4.13 -9.76
CA THR A 145 -11.80 3.13 -9.49
C THR A 145 -12.55 3.54 -8.22
N SER A 146 -13.86 3.67 -8.31
CA SER A 146 -14.70 3.92 -7.14
C SER A 146 -15.05 2.61 -6.43
N HIS A 147 -15.29 2.66 -5.11
CA HIS A 147 -15.70 1.48 -4.33
C HIS A 147 -16.94 0.82 -4.91
N ILE A 148 -17.91 1.61 -5.39
CA ILE A 148 -19.10 1.05 -6.05
C ILE A 148 -18.77 0.33 -7.36
N GLN A 149 -17.80 0.82 -8.13
CA GLN A 149 -17.36 0.13 -9.35
C GLN A 149 -16.68 -1.19 -9.01
N GLU A 150 -15.82 -1.20 -7.99
CA GLU A 150 -15.13 -2.40 -7.51
C GLU A 150 -16.14 -3.44 -6.99
N ALA A 151 -17.05 -3.04 -6.12
CA ALA A 151 -18.12 -3.91 -5.61
C ALA A 151 -18.96 -4.50 -6.74
N ARG A 152 -19.31 -3.71 -7.76
CA ARG A 152 -20.06 -4.19 -8.94
C ARG A 152 -19.26 -5.24 -9.73
N ILE A 153 -17.99 -5.00 -9.98
CA ILE A 153 -17.13 -5.92 -10.74
C ILE A 153 -16.96 -7.23 -9.96
N ASN A 154 -16.72 -7.15 -8.66
CA ASN A 154 -16.57 -8.32 -7.78
C ASN A 154 -17.85 -9.14 -7.69
N PHE A 155 -19.03 -8.49 -7.76
CA PHE A 155 -20.32 -9.17 -7.83
C PHE A 155 -20.62 -9.77 -9.21
N GLY A 156 -19.89 -9.37 -10.25
CA GLY A 156 -20.05 -9.86 -11.62
C GLY A 156 -21.08 -9.11 -12.46
N TYR A 157 -21.56 -7.96 -12.02
CA TYR A 157 -22.53 -7.17 -12.77
C TYR A 157 -21.90 -6.22 -13.79
N SER A 158 -22.54 -6.08 -14.95
CA SER A 158 -22.36 -4.93 -15.83
C SER A 158 -23.02 -3.68 -15.21
N GLN A 159 -22.65 -2.49 -15.67
CA GLN A 159 -23.32 -1.24 -15.23
C GLN A 159 -24.83 -1.25 -15.47
N SER A 160 -25.28 -1.87 -16.57
CA SER A 160 -26.70 -1.96 -16.90
C SER A 160 -27.45 -2.90 -15.95
N GLU A 161 -26.84 -4.03 -15.59
CA GLU A 161 -27.42 -4.99 -14.66
C GLU A 161 -27.54 -4.40 -13.25
N LEU A 162 -26.49 -3.78 -12.74
CA LEU A 162 -26.54 -3.14 -11.42
C LEU A 162 -27.57 -1.99 -11.39
N ALA A 163 -27.59 -1.15 -12.41
CA ALA A 163 -28.55 -0.06 -12.48
C ALA A 163 -30.01 -0.57 -12.48
N SER A 164 -30.29 -1.65 -13.24
CA SER A 164 -31.60 -2.31 -13.27
C SER A 164 -31.91 -2.95 -11.92
N ALA A 165 -31.01 -3.72 -11.34
CA ALA A 165 -31.19 -4.40 -10.06
C ALA A 165 -31.44 -3.42 -8.90
N ALA A 166 -30.73 -2.31 -8.88
CA ALA A 166 -30.89 -1.26 -7.88
C ALA A 166 -32.07 -0.30 -8.20
N GLY A 167 -32.68 -0.38 -9.38
CA GLY A 167 -33.75 0.54 -9.79
C GLY A 167 -33.28 2.01 -9.83
N ILE A 168 -32.06 2.26 -10.34
CA ILE A 168 -31.50 3.60 -10.55
C ILE A 168 -31.18 3.82 -12.02
N ASN A 169 -31.02 5.10 -12.42
CA ASN A 169 -30.61 5.41 -13.78
C ASN A 169 -29.16 4.98 -14.01
N LYS A 170 -28.89 4.31 -15.15
CA LYS A 170 -27.53 3.90 -15.54
C LYS A 170 -26.55 5.07 -15.58
N ARG A 171 -26.98 6.25 -16.08
CA ARG A 171 -26.14 7.43 -16.11
C ARG A 171 -25.74 7.89 -14.70
N THR A 172 -26.66 7.83 -13.75
CA THR A 172 -26.36 8.14 -12.34
C THR A 172 -25.32 7.18 -11.75
N LEU A 173 -25.44 5.87 -12.06
CA LEU A 173 -24.41 4.89 -11.67
C LEU A 173 -23.07 5.22 -12.30
N GLN A 174 -23.02 5.53 -13.59
CA GLN A 174 -21.79 5.93 -14.29
C GLN A 174 -21.15 7.20 -13.69
N GLU A 175 -21.96 8.16 -13.26
CA GLU A 175 -21.47 9.37 -12.58
C GLU A 175 -20.84 9.05 -11.22
N TYR A 176 -21.41 8.12 -10.45
CA TYR A 176 -20.80 7.63 -9.20
C TYR A 176 -19.52 6.84 -9.45
N GLU A 177 -19.54 5.88 -10.39
CA GLU A 177 -18.36 5.07 -10.71
C GLU A 177 -17.18 5.88 -11.26
N SER A 178 -17.47 6.95 -12.00
CA SER A 178 -16.44 7.87 -12.53
C SER A 178 -16.03 8.98 -11.55
N LYS A 179 -16.53 8.94 -10.31
CA LYS A 179 -16.31 9.97 -9.28
C LYS A 179 -16.72 11.40 -9.71
N ARG A 180 -17.49 11.53 -10.79
CA ARG A 180 -18.05 12.84 -11.22
C ARG A 180 -19.14 13.32 -10.29
N ARG A 181 -19.76 12.39 -9.59
CA ARG A 181 -20.77 12.64 -8.57
C ARG A 181 -20.38 11.91 -7.30
N ASP A 182 -20.31 12.65 -6.21
CA ASP A 182 -19.95 12.12 -4.89
C ASP A 182 -21.05 11.18 -4.39
N ILE A 183 -20.72 9.88 -4.26
CA ILE A 183 -21.64 8.87 -3.76
C ILE A 183 -21.98 9.10 -2.28
N ASN A 184 -21.11 9.70 -1.50
CA ASN A 184 -21.35 9.98 -0.09
C ASN A 184 -22.48 11.01 0.10
N LYS A 185 -22.80 11.79 -0.94
CA LYS A 185 -23.92 12.72 -0.97
C LYS A 185 -25.19 12.11 -1.59
N ALA A 186 -25.19 10.83 -1.91
CA ALA A 186 -26.38 10.15 -2.38
C ALA A 186 -27.41 10.03 -1.26
N SER A 187 -28.72 10.00 -1.64
CA SER A 187 -29.74 9.75 -0.65
C SER A 187 -29.61 8.33 -0.04
N ALA A 188 -29.96 8.18 1.23
CA ALA A 188 -29.95 6.88 1.90
C ALA A 188 -30.74 5.81 1.13
N SER A 189 -31.81 6.21 0.44
CA SER A 189 -32.61 5.30 -0.42
C SER A 189 -31.79 4.75 -1.59
N VAL A 190 -30.95 5.57 -2.23
CA VAL A 190 -30.07 5.13 -3.34
C VAL A 190 -28.97 4.22 -2.82
N LEU A 191 -28.31 4.59 -1.72
CA LEU A 191 -27.28 3.77 -1.09
C LEU A 191 -27.80 2.39 -0.69
N LEU A 192 -28.96 2.33 -0.03
CA LEU A 192 -29.59 1.06 0.35
C LEU A 192 -29.95 0.18 -0.85
N LYS A 193 -30.42 0.76 -1.95
CA LYS A 193 -30.75 0.01 -3.16
C LYS A 193 -29.49 -0.59 -3.81
N LEU A 194 -28.41 0.18 -3.87
CA LEU A 194 -27.12 -0.28 -4.42
C LEU A 194 -26.51 -1.37 -3.54
N ALA A 195 -26.41 -1.15 -2.23
CA ALA A 195 -25.88 -2.12 -1.28
C ALA A 195 -26.64 -3.44 -1.30
N ARG A 196 -27.98 -3.40 -1.34
CA ARG A 196 -28.83 -4.60 -1.46
C ARG A 196 -28.61 -5.34 -2.78
N ALA A 197 -28.52 -4.61 -3.91
CA ALA A 197 -28.28 -5.21 -5.21
C ALA A 197 -26.92 -5.90 -5.29
N LEU A 198 -25.94 -5.42 -4.52
CA LEU A 198 -24.57 -5.96 -4.45
C LEU A 198 -24.36 -6.92 -3.27
N SER A 199 -25.40 -7.15 -2.43
CA SER A 199 -25.28 -7.98 -1.22
C SER A 199 -24.15 -7.59 -0.29
N CYS A 200 -23.90 -6.27 -0.14
CA CYS A 200 -22.84 -5.68 0.69
C CYS A 200 -23.42 -4.64 1.67
N ASN A 201 -22.60 -4.09 2.54
CA ASN A 201 -22.98 -2.98 3.40
C ASN A 201 -22.87 -1.64 2.64
N ILE A 202 -23.54 -0.60 3.16
CA ILE A 202 -23.46 0.75 2.57
C ILE A 202 -22.02 1.28 2.61
N GLU A 203 -21.31 0.99 3.69
CA GLU A 203 -19.92 1.39 3.93
C GLU A 203 -18.99 0.84 2.85
N ASP A 204 -19.28 -0.35 2.30
CA ASP A 204 -18.46 -1.01 1.27
C ASP A 204 -18.51 -0.29 -0.10
N ILE A 205 -19.51 0.58 -0.31
CA ILE A 205 -19.68 1.34 -1.55
C ILE A 205 -19.46 2.85 -1.39
N MET A 206 -19.23 3.32 -0.17
CA MET A 206 -18.95 4.73 0.11
C MET A 206 -17.43 5.03 -0.03
N GLU A 207 -17.11 6.27 -0.37
CA GLU A 207 -15.75 6.76 -0.53
C GLU A 207 -15.29 7.45 0.76
N PHE A 208 -15.04 6.68 1.84
CA PHE A 208 -14.49 7.24 3.06
C PHE A 208 -12.96 7.19 3.01
N GLU A 209 -12.32 8.33 3.22
CA GLU A 209 -10.98 8.35 3.77
C GLU A 209 -11.12 8.02 5.27
N LEU A 210 -10.72 6.83 5.68
CA LEU A 210 -10.52 6.52 7.10
C LEU A 210 -9.33 7.39 7.54
N GLY A 211 -9.65 8.48 8.26
CA GLY A 211 -8.68 9.42 8.81
C GLY A 211 -7.76 8.79 9.84
#